data_2f34578065e2d4586b9339fdb0b49b8a
#
_entry.id   2f34578065e2d4586b9339fdb0b49b8a
#
_cell.length_a   1.000
_cell.length_b   1.000
_cell.length_c   1.000
_cell.angle_alpha   90.00
_cell.angle_beta   90.00
_cell.angle_gamma   90.00
#
_symmetry.space_group_name_H-M   'P 1'
#
loop_
_entity.id
_entity.type
_entity.pdbx_description
1 polymer ?
#
loop_
_entity_poly.entity_id
_entity_poly.type
_entity_poly.pdbx_seq_one_letter_code
_entity_poly.pdbx_strand_id
1 'polypeptide(L)'
;MSRIRSAATFDRRTFLTATGAAGAATGLGLAFGVGPDRQAQAATVTSGPAPAAPAPVQAPAVPRTPYTRGTTLAGVSAPRGSGGYRRLTDGPAWKRVVRSDLAAAHGGRDGRRTALASFVQFTDLHLVDVQSPLRYEYLRAETASAWRPQEALSVAGVVSLIERVNALPGGPATGAPLSFVMTTGDNTDNNSKLELEWFLTAMSGGRITPNSGDPRRYEGVQDSGLKLYWQPESALRDADKQVGFPRLDGFLDAAIRTVHSPGLRLPWYSTVGNHDSLPGGCYAPGDPFWAEFATGDRKLETLPAAEAAKVWKAVKDGLDPRGADFKRLLTSHAKQTRQVTPDERRAPFTRAEYLRAHLDPAHTGPGPHGHGYTSADLAANRLYYTFRISDDVLGISLDTTDPGGHYTGSVGDAQLRWLERTLKGNEKGEKAHVLVFSHHTSKTMNNTRTDPAHPHERRHTGAELVEVLSAHPSVVGWINGHSHKNEILAHDGFWEISTASHIDFPQLARVIELVDNHDGTLSLFTTLIESAAPHRTDFDDLSQTGLAALYRELSFNAPKARTDLAGTAGDRNVELLLKRR
;
A
#
# COMPACT_ATOMS: atom_id res chain seq x y z
N MET A 1 -35.22 5.32 51.74
CA MET A 1 -34.61 3.98 51.95
C MET A 1 -34.07 3.56 50.61
N SER A 2 -32.86 3.93 50.33
CA SER A 2 -31.58 3.19 50.43
C SER A 2 -31.54 1.90 49.61
N ARG A 3 -30.81 1.92 48.51
CA ARG A 3 -29.69 1.02 48.25
C ARG A 3 -28.95 1.43 46.97
N ILE A 4 -27.82 2.04 47.22
CA ILE A 4 -26.68 2.18 46.34
C ILE A 4 -26.13 0.79 46.00
N ARG A 5 -25.84 0.49 44.72
CA ARG A 5 -24.96 -0.62 44.37
C ARG A 5 -23.76 -0.09 43.58
N SER A 6 -22.68 -0.32 44.21
CA SER A 6 -21.28 -0.14 44.00
C SER A 6 -20.77 -0.45 42.61
N ALA A 7 -19.92 0.44 42.14
CA ALA A 7 -19.02 0.24 41.01
C ALA A 7 -18.01 -0.88 41.32
N ALA A 8 -17.86 -1.82 40.40
CA ALA A 8 -16.80 -2.82 40.47
C ALA A 8 -15.50 -2.21 39.90
N THR A 9 -14.57 -1.95 40.78
CA THR A 9 -13.18 -1.69 40.48
C THR A 9 -12.50 -2.99 40.01
N PHE A 10 -11.91 -2.99 38.84
CA PHE A 10 -11.04 -4.06 38.37
C PHE A 10 -9.72 -4.04 39.15
N ASP A 11 -9.48 -5.08 39.92
CA ASP A 11 -8.24 -5.29 40.69
C ASP A 11 -7.19 -6.00 39.82
N ARG A 12 -5.99 -5.44 39.79
CA ARG A 12 -4.84 -5.78 38.94
C ARG A 12 -4.00 -6.98 39.47
N ARG A 13 -4.55 -7.89 40.29
CA ARG A 13 -3.73 -8.92 40.97
C ARG A 13 -4.31 -10.32 40.91
N THR A 14 -4.56 -10.89 39.75
CA THR A 14 -4.78 -12.35 39.70
C THR A 14 -4.47 -12.91 38.29
N PHE A 15 -3.22 -12.85 37.85
CA PHE A 15 -2.76 -13.71 36.77
C PHE A 15 -1.25 -13.97 36.86
N LEU A 16 -0.86 -14.66 37.95
CA LEU A 16 0.44 -15.34 38.05
C LEU A 16 0.30 -16.44 39.11
N THR A 17 -0.12 -17.61 38.69
CA THR A 17 0.32 -18.92 39.25
C THR A 17 -0.46 -20.06 38.60
N ALA A 18 0.25 -20.89 37.94
CA ALA A 18 0.05 -22.34 37.69
C ALA A 18 0.52 -22.64 36.26
N THR A 19 1.42 -23.54 35.98
CA THR A 19 2.06 -24.65 36.67
C THR A 19 3.16 -25.17 35.79
N GLY A 20 4.29 -25.51 36.36
CA GLY A 20 5.29 -26.36 35.73
C GLY A 20 4.93 -27.84 35.87
N ALA A 21 5.38 -28.62 34.91
CA ALA A 21 5.73 -30.03 34.99
C ALA A 21 6.56 -30.36 33.77
N ALA A 22 7.84 -30.48 33.87
CA ALA A 22 8.62 -31.67 34.15
C ALA A 22 8.64 -32.67 32.99
N GLY A 23 9.79 -32.76 32.34
CA GLY A 23 10.17 -33.83 31.44
C GLY A 23 11.69 -33.87 31.32
N ALA A 24 12.31 -34.74 32.10
CA ALA A 24 13.75 -34.97 32.17
C ALA A 24 14.23 -35.87 31.02
N ALA A 25 15.42 -35.60 30.49
CA ALA A 25 16.29 -36.62 29.93
C ALA A 25 17.75 -36.13 29.96
N THR A 26 18.51 -36.69 30.89
CA THR A 26 19.90 -37.20 30.85
C THR A 26 20.87 -36.55 29.87
N GLY A 27 21.84 -35.81 30.19
CA GLY A 27 23.02 -36.05 31.02
C GLY A 27 24.17 -36.73 30.26
N LEU A 28 25.23 -35.97 29.96
CA LEU A 28 26.59 -36.48 29.97
C LEU A 28 27.55 -35.30 30.13
N GLY A 29 28.12 -35.20 31.28
CA GLY A 29 29.16 -34.23 31.59
C GLY A 29 30.53 -34.73 31.12
N LEU A 30 31.37 -33.79 30.79
CA LEU A 30 32.83 -33.92 30.87
C LEU A 30 33.40 -32.59 31.36
N ALA A 31 33.95 -32.66 32.56
CA ALA A 31 34.75 -31.60 33.18
C ALA A 31 36.19 -31.69 32.65
N PHE A 32 36.78 -30.55 32.29
CA PHE A 32 38.24 -30.39 32.32
C PHE A 32 38.62 -28.94 32.67
N GLY A 33 39.31 -28.82 33.75
CA GLY A 33 40.57 -28.23 34.08
C GLY A 33 40.75 -26.72 33.84
N VAL A 34 40.86 -25.99 34.93
CA VAL A 34 41.36 -24.61 35.02
C VAL A 34 42.88 -24.60 34.89
N GLY A 35 43.42 -23.77 33.98
CA GLY A 35 44.84 -23.40 33.94
C GLY A 35 45.02 -22.00 33.36
N PRO A 36 45.95 -21.17 33.84
CA PRO A 36 45.96 -19.75 33.67
C PRO A 36 46.74 -19.23 32.44
N ASP A 37 46.40 -18.00 32.08
CA ASP A 37 47.19 -17.04 31.27
C ASP A 37 47.66 -17.42 29.87
N ARG A 38 46.95 -16.93 28.87
CA ARG A 38 47.56 -16.40 27.66
C ARG A 38 46.84 -15.15 27.15
N GLN A 39 47.64 -14.09 26.99
CA GLN A 39 47.30 -12.82 26.39
C GLN A 39 46.57 -13.00 25.05
N ALA A 40 45.40 -12.39 24.91
CA ALA A 40 44.69 -12.32 23.65
C ALA A 40 45.42 -11.39 22.68
N GLN A 41 46.09 -11.93 21.68
CA GLN A 41 46.44 -11.19 20.47
C GLN A 41 45.17 -10.92 19.67
N ALA A 42 44.88 -9.65 19.41
CA ALA A 42 43.82 -9.26 18.51
C ALA A 42 44.13 -9.78 17.08
N ALA A 43 43.36 -10.77 16.66
CA ALA A 43 43.36 -11.18 15.27
C ALA A 43 42.61 -10.14 14.45
N THR A 44 43.31 -9.40 13.61
CA THR A 44 42.76 -8.58 12.53
C THR A 44 41.96 -9.51 11.60
N VAL A 45 40.63 -9.42 11.69
CA VAL A 45 39.76 -10.05 10.71
C VAL A 45 39.87 -9.20 9.44
N THR A 46 40.66 -9.67 8.48
CA THR A 46 40.58 -9.14 7.11
C THR A 46 39.24 -9.52 6.54
N SER A 47 38.37 -8.52 6.36
CA SER A 47 37.13 -8.65 5.61
C SER A 47 37.45 -9.10 4.19
N GLY A 48 37.13 -10.36 3.90
CA GLY A 48 37.11 -10.86 2.52
C GLY A 48 36.10 -10.06 1.70
N PRO A 49 36.27 -9.96 0.37
CA PRO A 49 35.33 -9.26 -0.48
C PRO A 49 33.94 -9.89 -0.34
N ALA A 50 32.93 -9.04 -0.21
CA ALA A 50 31.53 -9.45 -0.22
C ALA A 50 31.24 -10.31 -1.46
N PRO A 51 30.40 -11.35 -1.36
CA PRO A 51 30.05 -12.14 -2.54
C PRO A 51 29.47 -11.20 -3.59
N ALA A 52 30.05 -11.26 -4.80
CA ALA A 52 29.58 -10.48 -5.94
C ALA A 52 28.10 -10.80 -6.19
N ALA A 53 27.28 -9.74 -6.31
CA ALA A 53 25.91 -9.89 -6.75
C ALA A 53 25.88 -10.68 -8.07
N PRO A 54 24.91 -11.58 -8.29
CA PRO A 54 24.80 -12.30 -9.54
C PRO A 54 24.77 -11.30 -10.70
N ALA A 55 25.59 -11.50 -11.71
CA ALA A 55 25.65 -10.66 -12.89
C ALA A 55 24.24 -10.55 -13.50
N PRO A 56 23.80 -9.36 -13.90
CA PRO A 56 22.50 -9.20 -14.55
C PRO A 56 22.49 -10.07 -15.82
N VAL A 57 21.47 -10.92 -15.92
CA VAL A 57 21.22 -11.69 -17.14
C VAL A 57 20.91 -10.68 -18.24
N GLN A 58 21.83 -10.48 -19.18
CA GLN A 58 21.58 -9.70 -20.38
C GLN A 58 20.41 -10.34 -21.12
N ALA A 59 19.24 -9.68 -21.07
CA ALA A 59 18.10 -10.11 -21.84
C ALA A 59 18.46 -10.09 -23.34
N PRO A 60 18.14 -11.15 -24.11
CA PRO A 60 18.38 -11.14 -25.54
C PRO A 60 17.68 -9.94 -26.19
N ALA A 61 18.33 -9.29 -27.15
CA ALA A 61 17.77 -8.20 -27.93
C ALA A 61 16.59 -8.73 -28.77
N VAL A 62 15.41 -8.81 -28.17
CA VAL A 62 14.17 -9.16 -28.86
C VAL A 62 13.72 -7.93 -29.66
N PRO A 63 13.26 -8.05 -30.92
CA PRO A 63 12.66 -6.97 -31.67
C PRO A 63 11.49 -6.40 -30.85
N ARG A 64 11.64 -5.16 -30.43
CA ARG A 64 10.75 -4.50 -29.47
C ARG A 64 9.54 -3.96 -30.21
N THR A 65 8.42 -4.65 -30.15
CA THR A 65 7.16 -4.21 -30.75
C THR A 65 6.26 -3.66 -29.66
N PRO A 66 5.88 -2.37 -29.73
CA PRO A 66 4.86 -1.80 -28.87
C PRO A 66 3.55 -2.59 -28.96
N TYR A 67 2.82 -2.69 -27.86
CA TYR A 67 1.52 -3.37 -27.85
C TYR A 67 0.51 -2.60 -27.00
N THR A 68 -0.78 -2.93 -27.16
CA THR A 68 -1.87 -2.29 -26.40
C THR A 68 -2.70 -3.28 -25.58
N ARG A 69 -2.69 -4.56 -25.97
CA ARG A 69 -3.52 -5.60 -25.33
C ARG A 69 -3.23 -5.70 -23.82
N GLY A 70 -4.30 -5.72 -23.03
CA GLY A 70 -4.19 -5.82 -21.56
C GLY A 70 -3.91 -4.48 -20.87
N THR A 71 -3.90 -3.39 -21.61
CA THR A 71 -3.69 -2.03 -21.10
C THR A 71 -4.88 -1.13 -21.44
N THR A 72 -4.96 0.03 -20.82
CA THR A 72 -5.98 1.05 -21.12
C THR A 72 -5.83 1.67 -22.51
N LEU A 73 -4.73 1.39 -23.24
CA LEU A 73 -4.58 1.74 -24.66
C LEU A 73 -5.45 0.87 -25.59
N ALA A 74 -5.90 -0.30 -25.14
CA ALA A 74 -6.82 -1.15 -25.88
C ALA A 74 -8.29 -0.86 -25.54
N GLY A 75 -8.57 -0.48 -24.32
CA GLY A 75 -9.90 -0.19 -23.80
C GLY A 75 -9.88 -0.08 -22.27
N VAL A 76 -10.94 0.47 -21.71
CA VAL A 76 -11.12 0.61 -20.26
C VAL A 76 -12.50 0.17 -19.86
N SER A 77 -12.67 -0.15 -18.58
CA SER A 77 -13.98 -0.35 -17.99
C SER A 77 -14.75 0.97 -17.95
N ALA A 78 -15.98 0.99 -18.43
CA ALA A 78 -16.81 2.18 -18.51
C ALA A 78 -18.27 1.89 -18.13
N PRO A 79 -18.98 2.88 -17.55
CA PRO A 79 -20.38 2.71 -17.16
C PRO A 79 -21.30 2.64 -18.38
N ARG A 80 -22.32 1.80 -18.28
CA ARG A 80 -23.43 1.71 -19.22
C ARG A 80 -24.69 2.34 -18.62
N GLY A 81 -25.40 3.13 -19.41
CA GLY A 81 -26.64 3.79 -18.99
C GLY A 81 -26.39 5.07 -18.18
N SER A 82 -27.47 5.63 -17.65
CA SER A 82 -27.48 6.88 -16.89
C SER A 82 -28.36 6.75 -15.63
N GLY A 83 -27.91 7.38 -14.53
CA GLY A 83 -28.66 7.43 -13.26
C GLY A 83 -28.55 6.14 -12.42
N GLY A 84 -28.70 6.29 -11.11
CA GLY A 84 -28.65 5.19 -10.15
C GLY A 84 -27.40 4.32 -10.21
N TYR A 85 -27.55 3.06 -9.79
CA TYR A 85 -26.50 2.04 -9.93
C TYR A 85 -26.30 1.70 -11.42
N ARG A 86 -25.07 1.76 -11.90
CA ARG A 86 -24.72 1.52 -13.30
C ARG A 86 -23.83 0.30 -13.44
N ARG A 87 -24.19 -0.56 -14.38
CA ARG A 87 -23.36 -1.71 -14.77
C ARG A 87 -22.16 -1.22 -15.59
N LEU A 88 -21.05 -1.93 -15.47
CA LEU A 88 -19.87 -1.67 -16.27
C LEU A 88 -19.85 -2.51 -17.55
N THR A 89 -19.10 -2.04 -18.55
CA THR A 89 -18.89 -2.70 -19.85
C THR A 89 -17.56 -2.23 -20.45
N ASP A 90 -17.20 -2.80 -21.60
CA ASP A 90 -16.07 -2.33 -22.37
C ASP A 90 -16.30 -0.89 -22.85
N GLY A 91 -15.34 -0.04 -22.56
CA GLY A 91 -15.32 1.38 -22.94
C GLY A 91 -14.17 1.73 -23.87
N PRO A 92 -14.10 2.98 -24.35
CA PRO A 92 -13.11 3.42 -25.31
C PRO A 92 -11.69 3.44 -24.73
N ALA A 93 -10.72 3.14 -25.57
CA ALA A 93 -9.31 3.23 -25.24
C ALA A 93 -8.87 4.65 -24.84
N TRP A 94 -7.94 4.76 -23.90
CA TRP A 94 -7.28 6.01 -23.56
C TRP A 94 -6.02 6.17 -24.40
N LYS A 95 -6.01 7.16 -25.30
CA LYS A 95 -4.89 7.43 -26.20
C LYS A 95 -3.66 7.92 -25.42
N ARG A 96 -2.48 7.62 -25.97
CA ARG A 96 -1.22 8.17 -25.45
C ARG A 96 -1.08 9.64 -25.86
N VAL A 97 -0.62 10.48 -24.93
CA VAL A 97 -0.32 11.90 -25.11
C VAL A 97 1.18 12.13 -24.91
N VAL A 98 1.79 12.98 -25.72
CA VAL A 98 3.18 13.41 -25.51
C VAL A 98 3.17 14.71 -24.71
N ARG A 99 3.95 14.76 -23.64
CA ARG A 99 4.17 15.94 -22.81
C ARG A 99 5.61 16.40 -22.96
N SER A 100 5.77 17.62 -23.42
CA SER A 100 7.05 18.26 -23.73
C SER A 100 7.39 19.44 -22.82
N ASP A 101 6.83 19.45 -21.62
CA ASP A 101 7.00 20.52 -20.62
C ASP A 101 8.49 20.71 -20.24
N LEU A 102 9.28 19.62 -20.18
CA LEU A 102 10.69 19.66 -19.77
C LEU A 102 11.69 19.51 -20.92
N ALA A 103 11.26 19.03 -22.08
CA ALA A 103 12.08 18.94 -23.29
C ALA A 103 11.22 18.87 -24.55
N ALA A 104 11.71 19.44 -25.64
CA ALA A 104 11.05 19.35 -26.92
C ALA A 104 11.14 17.94 -27.52
N ALA A 105 10.10 17.53 -28.27
CA ALA A 105 10.10 16.28 -29.00
C ALA A 105 10.90 16.40 -30.29
N HIS A 106 11.91 15.53 -30.50
CA HIS A 106 12.66 15.47 -31.74
C HIS A 106 12.12 14.39 -32.67
N GLY A 107 12.19 14.63 -34.00
CA GLY A 107 11.75 13.66 -35.01
C GLY A 107 12.63 12.41 -35.04
N GLY A 108 12.05 11.26 -35.44
CA GLY A 108 12.77 10.01 -35.61
C GLY A 108 13.27 9.33 -34.30
N ARG A 109 12.91 9.84 -33.13
CA ARG A 109 13.32 9.26 -31.83
C ARG A 109 12.80 7.82 -31.64
N ASP A 110 11.63 7.51 -32.21
CA ASP A 110 10.99 6.18 -32.05
C ASP A 110 11.87 5.04 -32.58
N GLY A 111 12.61 5.26 -33.63
CA GLY A 111 13.51 4.26 -34.22
C GLY A 111 14.88 4.13 -33.55
N ARG A 112 15.22 5.03 -32.60
CA ARG A 112 16.54 5.06 -31.94
C ARG A 112 16.51 4.64 -30.47
N ARG A 113 15.35 4.52 -29.89
CA ARG A 113 15.14 4.31 -28.45
C ARG A 113 15.82 3.09 -27.87
N THR A 114 16.44 3.24 -26.71
CA THR A 114 16.91 2.14 -25.87
C THR A 114 16.21 2.20 -24.53
N ALA A 115 15.53 1.12 -24.14
CA ALA A 115 14.92 1.03 -22.81
C ALA A 115 16.00 0.88 -21.75
N LEU A 116 15.96 1.73 -20.73
CA LEU A 116 16.85 1.72 -19.57
C LEU A 116 16.21 1.02 -18.38
N ALA A 117 14.89 1.14 -18.23
CA ALA A 117 14.09 0.47 -17.21
C ALA A 117 12.68 0.21 -17.72
N SER A 118 12.05 -0.87 -17.25
CA SER A 118 10.64 -1.17 -17.50
C SER A 118 10.08 -1.93 -16.30
N PHE A 119 9.06 -1.39 -15.63
CA PHE A 119 8.51 -1.96 -14.40
C PHE A 119 7.04 -1.58 -14.20
N VAL A 120 6.39 -2.18 -13.19
CA VAL A 120 5.00 -1.89 -12.84
C VAL A 120 4.95 -1.22 -11.45
N GLN A 121 4.13 -0.19 -11.31
CA GLN A 121 3.78 0.39 -10.02
C GLN A 121 2.40 -0.10 -9.59
N PHE A 122 2.32 -0.63 -8.36
CA PHE A 122 1.10 -0.78 -7.57
C PHE A 122 1.07 0.31 -6.51
N THR A 123 -0.11 0.78 -6.14
CA THR A 123 -0.26 1.75 -5.04
C THR A 123 -1.63 1.63 -4.42
N ASP A 124 -1.71 1.94 -3.13
CA ASP A 124 -2.97 2.05 -2.40
C ASP A 124 -3.86 0.82 -2.64
N LEU A 125 -3.29 -0.37 -2.37
CA LEU A 125 -4.00 -1.65 -2.52
C LEU A 125 -5.08 -1.80 -1.47
N HIS A 126 -4.85 -1.29 -0.25
CA HIS A 126 -5.75 -1.34 0.89
C HIS A 126 -6.41 -2.72 1.03
N LEU A 127 -5.60 -3.73 1.35
CA LEU A 127 -6.16 -5.02 1.78
C LEU A 127 -6.85 -4.81 3.12
N VAL A 128 -8.18 -4.96 3.13
CA VAL A 128 -9.04 -4.54 4.25
C VAL A 128 -9.58 -5.74 5.01
N ASP A 129 -9.30 -5.81 6.31
CA ASP A 129 -10.08 -6.62 7.24
C ASP A 129 -11.34 -5.85 7.64
N VAL A 130 -12.44 -6.08 6.93
CA VAL A 130 -13.74 -5.41 7.18
C VAL A 130 -14.36 -5.76 8.52
N GLN A 131 -13.80 -6.72 9.23
CA GLN A 131 -14.28 -7.16 10.54
C GLN A 131 -13.50 -6.49 11.68
N SER A 132 -12.38 -5.83 11.35
CA SER A 132 -11.53 -5.15 12.33
C SER A 132 -12.28 -4.06 13.10
N PRO A 133 -12.19 -4.04 14.44
CA PRO A 133 -12.67 -2.91 15.25
C PRO A 133 -12.02 -1.57 14.93
N LEU A 134 -10.79 -1.54 14.39
CA LEU A 134 -10.11 -0.30 14.01
C LEU A 134 -10.68 0.34 12.74
N ARG A 135 -11.45 -0.42 11.93
CA ARG A 135 -12.08 0.16 10.74
C ARG A 135 -13.06 1.25 11.14
N TYR A 136 -12.92 2.45 10.57
CA TYR A 136 -13.68 3.63 10.98
C TYR A 136 -14.95 3.87 10.13
N GLU A 137 -15.69 2.81 9.79
CA GLU A 137 -16.93 2.87 9.00
C GLU A 137 -17.96 3.84 9.58
N TYR A 138 -17.99 4.03 10.91
CA TYR A 138 -18.86 4.96 11.60
C TYR A 138 -18.73 6.42 11.11
N LEU A 139 -17.68 6.74 10.34
CA LEU A 139 -17.50 8.04 9.68
C LEU A 139 -18.03 8.07 8.23
N ARG A 140 -18.71 7.03 7.75
CA ARG A 140 -19.24 6.97 6.38
C ARG A 140 -20.06 8.19 5.97
N ALA A 141 -20.82 8.77 6.89
CA ALA A 141 -21.61 9.97 6.62
C ALA A 141 -20.74 11.18 6.24
N GLU A 142 -19.48 11.21 6.67
CA GLU A 142 -18.56 12.35 6.54
C GLU A 142 -17.56 12.17 5.38
N THR A 143 -17.05 10.97 5.17
CA THR A 143 -16.04 10.71 4.13
C THR A 143 -16.25 9.38 3.41
N ALA A 144 -16.02 9.37 2.10
CA ALA A 144 -16.11 8.16 1.27
C ALA A 144 -15.04 7.11 1.65
N SER A 145 -13.87 7.54 2.14
CA SER A 145 -12.78 6.64 2.53
C SER A 145 -13.08 5.82 3.80
N ALA A 146 -14.07 6.24 4.60
CA ALA A 146 -14.40 5.54 5.84
C ALA A 146 -15.01 4.15 5.61
N TRP A 147 -15.75 3.97 4.54
CA TRP A 147 -16.31 2.69 4.15
C TRP A 147 -16.63 2.67 2.65
N ARG A 148 -16.35 1.54 2.03
CA ARG A 148 -16.57 1.30 0.60
C ARG A 148 -17.36 0.00 0.40
N PRO A 149 -18.40 -0.04 -0.46
CA PRO A 149 -19.19 -1.25 -0.65
C PRO A 149 -18.38 -2.44 -1.20
N GLN A 150 -17.25 -2.18 -1.85
CA GLN A 150 -16.37 -3.19 -2.44
C GLN A 150 -15.27 -3.70 -1.50
N GLU A 151 -14.97 -3.05 -0.36
CA GLU A 151 -13.73 -3.30 0.39
C GLU A 151 -13.58 -4.74 0.90
N ALA A 152 -14.70 -5.44 1.16
CA ALA A 152 -14.68 -6.86 1.51
C ALA A 152 -14.11 -7.78 0.40
N LEU A 153 -13.99 -7.28 -0.83
CA LEU A 153 -13.49 -8.00 -2.00
C LEU A 153 -12.07 -7.56 -2.41
N SER A 154 -11.38 -6.76 -1.58
CA SER A 154 -10.05 -6.18 -1.90
C SER A 154 -9.01 -7.25 -2.25
N VAL A 155 -9.02 -8.40 -1.55
CA VAL A 155 -8.11 -9.52 -1.83
C VAL A 155 -8.36 -10.10 -3.25
N ALA A 156 -9.61 -10.32 -3.65
CA ALA A 156 -9.93 -10.82 -5.00
C ALA A 156 -9.51 -9.79 -6.07
N GLY A 157 -9.71 -8.50 -5.80
CA GLY A 157 -9.27 -7.40 -6.66
C GLY A 157 -7.76 -7.38 -6.88
N VAL A 158 -6.98 -7.46 -5.81
CA VAL A 158 -5.50 -7.46 -5.86
C VAL A 158 -4.98 -8.70 -6.57
N VAL A 159 -5.53 -9.89 -6.31
CA VAL A 159 -5.13 -11.11 -7.02
C VAL A 159 -5.39 -10.99 -8.52
N SER A 160 -6.52 -10.41 -8.92
CA SER A 160 -6.82 -10.17 -10.33
C SER A 160 -5.87 -9.13 -10.98
N LEU A 161 -5.34 -8.18 -10.20
CA LEU A 161 -4.29 -7.26 -10.68
C LEU A 161 -2.96 -7.99 -10.88
N ILE A 162 -2.58 -8.88 -9.96
CA ILE A 162 -1.38 -9.74 -10.09
C ILE A 162 -1.49 -10.63 -11.34
N GLU A 163 -2.65 -11.23 -11.59
CA GLU A 163 -2.92 -12.00 -12.81
C GLU A 163 -2.73 -11.16 -14.08
N ARG A 164 -3.18 -9.89 -14.07
CA ARG A 164 -2.96 -8.95 -15.17
C ARG A 164 -1.47 -8.75 -15.43
N VAL A 165 -0.68 -8.44 -14.40
CA VAL A 165 0.75 -8.20 -14.55
C VAL A 165 1.47 -9.44 -15.05
N ASN A 166 1.14 -10.61 -14.52
CA ASN A 166 1.72 -11.88 -14.95
C ASN A 166 1.40 -12.23 -16.42
N ALA A 167 0.35 -11.65 -16.99
CA ALA A 167 -0.07 -11.85 -18.39
C ALA A 167 0.51 -10.80 -19.36
N LEU A 168 1.19 -9.76 -18.87
CA LEU A 168 1.81 -8.75 -19.73
C LEU A 168 3.08 -9.32 -20.40
N PRO A 169 3.25 -9.13 -21.72
CA PRO A 169 4.42 -9.65 -22.44
C PRO A 169 5.69 -8.80 -22.22
N GLY A 170 5.57 -7.57 -21.69
CA GLY A 170 6.66 -6.62 -21.49
C GLY A 170 6.14 -5.20 -21.32
N GLY A 171 6.98 -4.20 -21.54
CA GLY A 171 6.61 -2.77 -21.53
C GLY A 171 5.76 -2.39 -22.74
N PRO A 172 4.59 -1.76 -22.58
CA PRO A 172 3.68 -1.46 -23.69
C PRO A 172 4.24 -0.48 -24.74
N ALA A 173 5.19 0.37 -24.35
CA ALA A 173 5.79 1.34 -25.27
C ALA A 173 7.02 0.79 -25.99
N THR A 174 7.81 -0.06 -25.36
CA THR A 174 9.09 -0.53 -25.90
C THR A 174 9.12 -2.03 -26.21
N GLY A 175 8.21 -2.81 -25.63
CA GLY A 175 8.29 -4.29 -25.63
C GLY A 175 9.42 -4.84 -24.76
N ALA A 176 10.13 -4.01 -23.99
CA ALA A 176 11.19 -4.47 -23.10
C ALA A 176 10.62 -5.37 -21.98
N PRO A 177 11.34 -6.39 -21.52
CA PRO A 177 10.91 -7.19 -20.38
C PRO A 177 10.64 -6.32 -19.16
N LEU A 178 9.56 -6.62 -18.42
CA LEU A 178 9.30 -6.02 -17.12
C LEU A 178 10.30 -6.59 -16.09
N SER A 179 10.95 -5.72 -15.34
CA SER A 179 12.01 -6.12 -14.41
C SER A 179 11.49 -6.41 -13.01
N PHE A 180 10.47 -5.65 -12.54
CA PHE A 180 9.93 -5.79 -11.20
C PHE A 180 8.56 -5.11 -11.06
N VAL A 181 7.94 -5.31 -9.90
CA VAL A 181 6.79 -4.53 -9.43
C VAL A 181 7.23 -3.71 -8.21
N MET A 182 6.84 -2.43 -8.15
CA MET A 182 7.05 -1.55 -7.00
C MET A 182 5.72 -1.21 -6.35
N THR A 183 5.54 -1.48 -5.05
CA THR A 183 4.39 -0.95 -4.31
C THR A 183 4.77 0.37 -3.66
N THR A 184 3.93 1.40 -3.83
CA THR A 184 4.18 2.73 -3.27
C THR A 184 3.31 3.02 -2.04
N GLY A 185 3.12 2.02 -1.20
CA GLY A 185 2.48 2.15 0.12
C GLY A 185 0.98 1.98 0.14
N ASP A 186 0.42 2.02 1.35
CA ASP A 186 -0.96 1.69 1.69
C ASP A 186 -1.35 0.32 1.14
N ASN A 187 -0.50 -0.67 1.48
CA ASN A 187 -0.70 -2.07 1.13
C ASN A 187 -1.77 -2.70 2.03
N THR A 188 -1.79 -2.32 3.32
CA THR A 188 -2.81 -2.65 4.33
C THR A 188 -3.77 -1.47 4.53
N ASP A 189 -4.90 -1.68 5.23
CA ASP A 189 -5.85 -0.60 5.52
C ASP A 189 -5.88 -0.20 7.01
N ASN A 190 -5.82 -1.17 7.91
CA ASN A 190 -5.95 -0.94 9.35
C ASN A 190 -4.62 -1.03 10.12
N ASN A 191 -3.47 -1.10 9.44
CA ASN A 191 -2.17 -1.42 10.03
C ASN A 191 -2.15 -2.79 10.75
N SER A 192 -2.97 -3.74 10.32
CA SER A 192 -3.18 -5.03 10.95
C SER A 192 -2.14 -6.07 10.53
N LYS A 193 -1.64 -6.88 11.49
CA LYS A 193 -0.74 -8.01 11.20
C LYS A 193 -1.35 -9.00 10.19
N LEU A 194 -2.66 -9.21 10.27
CA LEU A 194 -3.37 -10.09 9.37
C LEU A 194 -3.43 -9.53 7.94
N GLU A 195 -3.68 -8.23 7.78
CA GLU A 195 -3.66 -7.59 6.47
C GLU A 195 -2.26 -7.59 5.85
N LEU A 196 -1.21 -7.41 6.66
CA LEU A 196 0.17 -7.54 6.21
C LEU A 196 0.47 -8.95 5.71
N GLU A 197 0.01 -9.98 6.41
CA GLU A 197 0.10 -11.38 5.98
C GLU A 197 -0.63 -11.62 4.65
N TRP A 198 -1.84 -11.05 4.48
CA TRP A 198 -2.58 -11.14 3.23
C TRP A 198 -1.84 -10.45 2.08
N PHE A 199 -1.29 -9.26 2.32
CA PHE A 199 -0.50 -8.55 1.31
C PHE A 199 0.71 -9.37 0.86
N LEU A 200 1.53 -9.82 1.79
CA LEU A 200 2.74 -10.58 1.50
C LEU A 200 2.39 -11.91 0.78
N THR A 201 1.33 -12.59 1.21
CA THR A 201 0.85 -13.81 0.57
C THR A 201 0.27 -13.54 -0.83
N ALA A 202 -0.45 -12.43 -1.01
CA ALA A 202 -0.94 -12.06 -2.34
C ALA A 202 0.20 -11.86 -3.32
N MET A 203 1.24 -11.13 -2.92
CA MET A 203 2.40 -10.82 -3.75
C MET A 203 3.29 -12.03 -4.02
N SER A 204 3.50 -12.90 -3.05
CA SER A 204 4.41 -14.04 -3.13
C SER A 204 3.77 -15.34 -3.60
N GLY A 205 2.43 -15.40 -3.57
CA GLY A 205 1.63 -16.59 -3.91
C GLY A 205 1.21 -17.38 -2.69
N GLY A 206 -0.03 -17.87 -2.71
CA GLY A 206 -0.57 -18.66 -1.61
C GLY A 206 -2.09 -18.55 -1.47
N ARG A 207 -2.59 -19.08 -0.35
CA ARG A 207 -4.02 -19.08 -0.01
C ARG A 207 -4.28 -18.01 1.04
N ILE A 208 -5.27 -17.17 0.80
CA ILE A 208 -5.67 -16.08 1.68
C ILE A 208 -7.14 -16.27 2.02
N THR A 209 -7.46 -16.34 3.31
CA THR A 209 -8.85 -16.28 3.79
C THR A 209 -9.08 -14.86 4.30
N PRO A 210 -9.80 -14.00 3.55
CA PRO A 210 -10.01 -12.60 3.91
C PRO A 210 -11.06 -12.48 5.02
N ASN A 211 -10.76 -13.05 6.17
CA ASN A 211 -11.62 -13.12 7.34
C ASN A 211 -10.81 -13.13 8.63
N SER A 212 -11.31 -12.47 9.65
CA SER A 212 -10.81 -12.50 11.02
C SER A 212 -11.94 -12.82 12.00
N GLY A 213 -11.60 -13.16 13.22
CA GLY A 213 -12.59 -13.56 14.23
C GLY A 213 -13.19 -14.94 13.97
N ASP A 214 -14.51 -15.06 13.81
CA ASP A 214 -15.16 -16.36 13.51
C ASP A 214 -14.89 -16.77 12.06
N PRO A 215 -14.21 -17.88 11.80
CA PRO A 215 -13.84 -18.28 10.44
C PRO A 215 -15.05 -18.66 9.55
N ARG A 216 -16.24 -18.77 10.12
CA ARG A 216 -17.47 -19.18 9.42
C ARG A 216 -18.50 -18.05 9.28
N ARG A 217 -18.19 -16.86 9.82
CA ARG A 217 -19.16 -15.75 9.84
C ARG A 217 -18.53 -14.48 9.34
N TYR A 218 -19.28 -13.78 8.52
CA TYR A 218 -18.99 -12.38 8.20
C TYR A 218 -19.47 -11.51 9.37
N GLU A 219 -18.58 -10.71 9.96
CA GLU A 219 -18.88 -9.82 11.10
C GLU A 219 -18.68 -8.34 10.75
N GLY A 220 -18.54 -7.99 9.46
CA GLY A 220 -18.47 -6.61 8.98
C GLY A 220 -19.84 -5.90 8.91
N VAL A 221 -19.82 -4.60 8.62
CA VAL A 221 -21.03 -3.75 8.65
C VAL A 221 -22.08 -4.12 7.59
N GLN A 222 -21.73 -4.90 6.58
CA GLN A 222 -22.68 -5.38 5.56
C GLN A 222 -23.62 -6.48 6.07
N ASP A 223 -23.42 -6.96 7.32
CA ASP A 223 -24.33 -7.84 8.06
C ASP A 223 -24.84 -7.21 9.37
N SER A 224 -24.71 -5.87 9.51
CA SER A 224 -25.10 -5.17 10.74
C SER A 224 -26.60 -4.91 10.89
N GLY A 225 -27.37 -5.01 9.82
CA GLY A 225 -28.76 -4.57 9.76
C GLY A 225 -28.96 -3.06 9.79
N LEU A 226 -27.89 -2.26 9.74
CA LEU A 226 -27.95 -0.81 9.72
C LEU A 226 -28.30 -0.28 8.32
N LYS A 227 -29.29 0.60 8.23
CA LYS A 227 -29.67 1.25 6.95
C LYS A 227 -28.56 2.14 6.37
N LEU A 228 -27.54 2.44 7.14
CA LEU A 228 -26.41 3.25 6.72
C LEU A 228 -25.55 2.54 5.67
N TYR A 229 -25.49 1.21 5.69
CA TYR A 229 -24.62 0.39 4.84
C TYR A 229 -25.43 -0.49 3.89
N TRP A 230 -24.86 -0.78 2.74
CA TRP A 230 -25.39 -1.80 1.85
C TRP A 230 -25.40 -3.17 2.52
N GLN A 231 -26.58 -3.73 2.65
CA GLN A 231 -26.85 -5.05 3.22
C GLN A 231 -27.15 -6.02 2.06
N PRO A 232 -26.14 -6.66 1.44
CA PRO A 232 -26.30 -7.36 0.16
C PRO A 232 -27.36 -8.46 0.17
N GLU A 233 -27.50 -9.22 1.22
CA GLU A 233 -28.42 -10.36 1.29
C GLU A 233 -29.77 -10.02 1.92
N SER A 234 -29.84 -8.91 2.63
CA SER A 234 -31.06 -8.52 3.33
C SER A 234 -32.10 -7.87 2.41
N ALA A 235 -33.39 -8.09 2.68
CA ALA A 235 -34.50 -7.35 2.07
C ALA A 235 -34.59 -5.90 2.59
N LEU A 236 -33.81 -5.51 3.58
CA LEU A 236 -33.76 -4.15 4.12
C LEU A 236 -33.49 -3.15 3.00
N ARG A 237 -34.34 -2.14 2.86
CA ARG A 237 -34.12 -1.02 1.94
C ARG A 237 -33.15 -0.02 2.58
N ASP A 238 -31.84 -0.32 2.52
CA ASP A 238 -30.77 0.53 3.00
C ASP A 238 -30.49 1.72 2.06
N ALA A 239 -29.57 2.61 2.46
CA ALA A 239 -29.24 3.82 1.72
C ALA A 239 -28.70 3.53 0.30
N ASP A 240 -27.96 2.47 0.13
CA ASP A 240 -27.35 2.10 -1.15
C ASP A 240 -28.39 1.45 -2.09
N LYS A 241 -29.26 0.59 -1.57
CA LYS A 241 -30.38 0.03 -2.36
C LYS A 241 -31.37 1.10 -2.80
N GLN A 242 -31.49 2.21 -2.07
CA GLN A 242 -32.32 3.34 -2.52
C GLN A 242 -31.77 3.98 -3.81
N VAL A 243 -30.48 3.87 -4.08
CA VAL A 243 -29.85 4.35 -5.32
C VAL A 243 -29.57 3.23 -6.31
N GLY A 244 -30.10 2.03 -6.07
CA GLY A 244 -30.12 0.93 -7.05
C GLY A 244 -29.09 -0.17 -6.84
N PHE A 245 -28.39 -0.23 -5.70
CA PHE A 245 -27.52 -1.37 -5.40
C PHE A 245 -28.32 -2.68 -5.40
N PRO A 246 -27.72 -3.77 -5.91
CA PRO A 246 -28.40 -5.05 -6.02
C PRO A 246 -28.58 -5.73 -4.65
N ARG A 247 -29.51 -6.71 -4.60
CA ARG A 247 -29.44 -7.78 -3.63
C ARG A 247 -28.60 -8.91 -4.22
N LEU A 248 -27.70 -9.47 -3.44
CA LEU A 248 -26.77 -10.53 -3.85
C LEU A 248 -26.75 -11.62 -2.77
N ASP A 249 -27.54 -12.66 -2.97
CA ASP A 249 -27.60 -13.79 -2.05
C ASP A 249 -26.29 -14.59 -2.12
N GLY A 250 -25.70 -14.96 -0.98
CA GLY A 250 -24.42 -15.67 -0.87
C GLY A 250 -23.17 -14.77 -0.96
N PHE A 251 -23.34 -13.43 -1.01
CA PHE A 251 -22.24 -12.49 -1.07
C PHE A 251 -21.36 -12.53 0.19
N LEU A 252 -21.97 -12.58 1.38
CA LEU A 252 -21.22 -12.52 2.65
C LEU A 252 -20.32 -13.75 2.81
N ASP A 253 -20.85 -14.93 2.51
CA ASP A 253 -20.05 -16.16 2.52
C ASP A 253 -18.96 -16.16 1.44
N ALA A 254 -19.24 -15.58 0.27
CA ALA A 254 -18.27 -15.48 -0.81
C ALA A 254 -17.14 -14.50 -0.46
N ALA A 255 -17.46 -13.38 0.19
CA ALA A 255 -16.49 -12.35 0.59
C ALA A 255 -15.43 -12.86 1.57
N ILE A 256 -15.79 -13.82 2.44
CA ILE A 256 -14.84 -14.43 3.41
C ILE A 256 -14.24 -15.77 2.92
N ARG A 257 -14.56 -16.18 1.71
CA ARG A 257 -14.03 -17.43 1.14
C ARG A 257 -12.57 -17.31 0.80
N THR A 258 -11.82 -18.40 0.99
CA THR A 258 -10.40 -18.46 0.63
C THR A 258 -10.18 -18.14 -0.84
N VAL A 259 -9.31 -17.18 -1.09
CA VAL A 259 -8.81 -16.77 -2.40
C VAL A 259 -7.44 -17.40 -2.62
N HIS A 260 -7.13 -17.78 -3.85
CA HIS A 260 -5.82 -18.31 -4.23
C HIS A 260 -5.07 -17.30 -5.10
N SER A 261 -3.95 -16.77 -4.59
CA SER A 261 -3.05 -15.92 -5.38
C SER A 261 -1.99 -16.77 -6.09
N PRO A 262 -1.77 -16.57 -7.39
CA PRO A 262 -0.64 -17.18 -8.10
C PRO A 262 0.70 -16.54 -7.69
N GLY A 263 0.69 -15.44 -6.96
CA GLY A 263 1.85 -14.58 -6.74
C GLY A 263 2.33 -13.88 -8.01
N LEU A 264 3.17 -12.88 -7.83
CA LEU A 264 3.88 -12.26 -8.94
C LEU A 264 4.93 -13.23 -9.52
N ARG A 265 5.12 -13.18 -10.83
CA ARG A 265 6.24 -13.86 -11.51
C ARG A 265 7.48 -12.99 -11.63
N LEU A 266 7.33 -11.70 -11.34
CA LEU A 266 8.39 -10.69 -11.33
C LEU A 266 8.87 -10.46 -9.90
N PRO A 267 10.15 -10.16 -9.67
CA PRO A 267 10.61 -9.58 -8.42
C PRO A 267 9.75 -8.38 -8.02
N TRP A 268 9.64 -8.11 -6.72
CA TRP A 268 8.91 -6.93 -6.27
C TRP A 268 9.59 -6.23 -5.10
N TYR A 269 9.35 -4.94 -4.98
CA TYR A 269 9.88 -4.06 -3.94
C TYR A 269 8.72 -3.36 -3.24
N SER A 270 8.90 -3.02 -1.98
CA SER A 270 7.85 -2.44 -1.13
C SER A 270 8.25 -1.10 -0.56
N THR A 271 7.36 -0.11 -0.67
CA THR A 271 7.41 1.15 0.07
C THR A 271 6.28 1.16 1.09
N VAL A 272 6.49 1.81 2.22
CA VAL A 272 5.52 1.96 3.30
C VAL A 272 4.62 3.17 3.07
N GLY A 273 3.30 3.04 3.37
CA GLY A 273 2.34 4.14 3.41
C GLY A 273 1.84 4.44 4.84
N ASN A 274 0.97 5.44 4.99
CA ASN A 274 0.44 5.79 6.30
C ASN A 274 -0.45 4.69 6.89
N HIS A 275 -1.22 3.97 6.09
CA HIS A 275 -1.99 2.81 6.54
C HIS A 275 -1.12 1.59 6.90
N ASP A 276 0.13 1.53 6.42
CA ASP A 276 1.12 0.54 6.82
C ASP A 276 1.92 0.95 8.08
N SER A 277 1.73 2.16 8.61
CA SER A 277 2.56 2.68 9.70
C SER A 277 1.78 3.18 10.91
N LEU A 278 0.53 3.55 10.72
CA LEU A 278 -0.28 4.24 11.70
C LEU A 278 -1.59 3.49 11.93
N PRO A 279 -1.98 3.19 13.18
CA PRO A 279 -3.29 2.63 13.47
C PRO A 279 -4.42 3.44 12.80
N GLY A 280 -5.26 2.74 12.01
CA GLY A 280 -6.30 3.37 11.19
C GLY A 280 -5.79 4.40 10.18
N GLY A 281 -4.52 4.33 9.80
CA GLY A 281 -3.88 5.22 8.82
C GLY A 281 -3.61 6.65 9.29
N CYS A 282 -3.95 7.01 10.55
CA CYS A 282 -3.88 8.40 11.00
C CYS A 282 -3.44 8.62 12.45
N TYR A 283 -3.46 7.61 13.30
CA TYR A 283 -3.09 7.78 14.71
C TYR A 283 -1.64 7.43 14.97
N ALA A 284 -0.98 8.19 15.85
CA ALA A 284 0.39 7.91 16.26
C ALA A 284 0.49 6.51 16.90
N PRO A 285 1.49 5.70 16.51
CA PRO A 285 1.67 4.34 17.01
C PRO A 285 2.20 4.33 18.46
N GLY A 286 2.25 3.12 19.06
CA GLY A 286 2.90 2.88 20.36
C GLY A 286 1.99 2.98 21.58
N ASP A 287 0.72 3.40 21.44
CA ASP A 287 -0.24 3.32 22.54
C ASP A 287 -0.86 1.91 22.58
N PRO A 288 -0.76 1.18 23.71
CA PRO A 288 -1.34 -0.15 23.86
C PRO A 288 -2.85 -0.22 23.59
N PHE A 289 -3.55 0.89 23.75
CA PHE A 289 -4.98 0.99 23.45
C PHE A 289 -5.33 0.51 22.04
N TRP A 290 -4.49 0.81 21.05
CA TRP A 290 -4.77 0.44 19.66
C TRP A 290 -4.77 -1.08 19.46
N ALA A 291 -3.86 -1.78 20.11
CA ALA A 291 -3.82 -3.25 20.08
C ALA A 291 -5.01 -3.84 20.85
N GLU A 292 -5.27 -3.37 22.07
CA GLU A 292 -6.40 -3.82 22.88
C GLU A 292 -7.75 -3.63 22.18
N PHE A 293 -7.94 -2.49 21.50
CA PHE A 293 -9.16 -2.20 20.77
C PHE A 293 -9.30 -3.03 19.49
N ALA A 294 -8.23 -3.12 18.68
CA ALA A 294 -8.23 -3.88 17.44
C ALA A 294 -8.52 -5.37 17.64
N THR A 295 -7.92 -5.98 18.69
CA THR A 295 -8.06 -7.41 18.97
C THR A 295 -9.30 -7.75 19.79
N GLY A 296 -9.99 -6.73 20.32
CA GLY A 296 -11.13 -6.86 21.20
C GLY A 296 -12.42 -7.37 20.54
N ASP A 297 -13.47 -7.40 21.35
CA ASP A 297 -14.79 -7.93 20.99
C ASP A 297 -15.81 -6.83 20.66
N ARG A 298 -15.39 -5.56 20.53
CA ARG A 298 -16.27 -4.41 20.36
C ARG A 298 -15.93 -3.60 19.12
N LYS A 299 -16.87 -3.49 18.21
CA LYS A 299 -16.77 -2.69 16.98
C LYS A 299 -17.78 -1.55 17.00
N LEU A 300 -17.29 -0.32 16.78
CA LEU A 300 -18.15 0.84 16.62
C LEU A 300 -18.60 0.93 15.15
N GLU A 301 -19.91 0.86 14.91
CA GLU A 301 -20.42 0.81 13.53
C GLU A 301 -21.16 2.08 13.12
N THR A 302 -21.56 2.92 14.06
CA THR A 302 -22.29 4.16 13.75
C THR A 302 -22.14 5.20 14.86
N LEU A 303 -22.22 6.46 14.47
CA LEU A 303 -22.27 7.62 15.36
C LEU A 303 -23.42 8.53 14.98
N PRO A 304 -23.97 9.32 15.93
CA PRO A 304 -24.79 10.47 15.57
C PRO A 304 -24.05 11.41 14.62
N ALA A 305 -24.74 11.95 13.60
CA ALA A 305 -24.11 12.74 12.54
C ALA A 305 -23.25 13.91 13.06
N ALA A 306 -23.73 14.64 14.08
CA ALA A 306 -22.97 15.76 14.66
C ALA A 306 -21.65 15.30 15.33
N GLU A 307 -21.64 14.09 15.89
CA GLU A 307 -20.44 13.53 16.51
C GLU A 307 -19.49 12.98 15.47
N ALA A 308 -20.00 12.29 14.45
CA ALA A 308 -19.21 11.84 13.30
C ALA A 308 -18.50 13.04 12.62
N ALA A 309 -19.22 14.14 12.38
CA ALA A 309 -18.66 15.37 11.82
C ALA A 309 -17.55 15.96 12.71
N LYS A 310 -17.73 15.96 14.03
CA LYS A 310 -16.72 16.45 14.99
C LYS A 310 -15.46 15.57 14.96
N VAL A 311 -15.64 14.25 14.98
CA VAL A 311 -14.50 13.29 14.93
C VAL A 311 -13.75 13.44 13.61
N TRP A 312 -14.50 13.46 12.48
CA TRP A 312 -13.88 13.64 11.17
C TRP A 312 -13.10 14.94 11.05
N LYS A 313 -13.67 16.03 11.57
CA LYS A 313 -12.97 17.32 11.63
C LYS A 313 -11.68 17.23 12.45
N ALA A 314 -11.70 16.57 13.59
CA ALA A 314 -10.50 16.40 14.42
C ALA A 314 -9.41 15.58 13.70
N VAL A 315 -9.80 14.50 13.03
CA VAL A 315 -8.86 13.70 12.20
C VAL A 315 -8.30 14.53 11.06
N LYS A 316 -9.18 15.18 10.28
CA LYS A 316 -8.78 15.97 9.10
C LYS A 316 -7.85 17.13 9.45
N ASP A 317 -8.11 17.82 10.56
CA ASP A 317 -7.30 18.96 11.00
C ASP A 317 -6.09 18.50 11.86
N GLY A 318 -5.98 17.19 12.09
CA GLY A 318 -4.91 16.60 12.91
C GLY A 318 -4.93 17.06 14.36
N LEU A 319 -6.11 17.31 14.94
CA LEU A 319 -6.26 17.80 16.31
C LEU A 319 -6.18 16.70 17.37
N ASP A 320 -6.37 15.45 16.97
CA ASP A 320 -6.33 14.28 17.86
C ASP A 320 -5.36 13.19 17.34
N PRO A 321 -4.06 13.50 17.17
CA PRO A 321 -3.11 12.56 16.56
C PRO A 321 -2.86 11.31 17.41
N ARG A 322 -3.19 11.35 18.71
CA ARG A 322 -3.05 10.23 19.66
C ARG A 322 -4.38 9.54 19.96
N GLY A 323 -5.47 9.94 19.35
CA GLY A 323 -6.79 9.33 19.55
C GLY A 323 -7.39 9.51 20.95
N ALA A 324 -7.01 10.56 21.68
CA ALA A 324 -7.55 10.79 23.04
C ALA A 324 -9.05 11.07 23.01
N ASP A 325 -9.52 11.85 22.02
CA ASP A 325 -10.94 12.12 21.81
C ASP A 325 -11.67 10.88 21.33
N PHE A 326 -11.04 10.09 20.47
CA PHE A 326 -11.58 8.82 19.99
C PHE A 326 -11.79 7.82 21.15
N LYS A 327 -10.82 7.70 22.06
CA LYS A 327 -10.94 6.85 23.26
C LYS A 327 -12.13 7.28 24.16
N ARG A 328 -12.30 8.59 24.37
CA ARG A 328 -13.45 9.12 25.11
C ARG A 328 -14.76 8.83 24.40
N LEU A 329 -14.78 8.95 23.08
CA LEU A 329 -15.93 8.65 22.25
C LEU A 329 -16.38 7.19 22.40
N LEU A 330 -15.47 6.25 22.30
CA LEU A 330 -15.75 4.81 22.46
C LEU A 330 -16.39 4.52 23.82
N THR A 331 -15.88 5.14 24.88
CA THR A 331 -16.44 4.98 26.24
C THR A 331 -17.87 5.52 26.31
N SER A 332 -18.14 6.68 25.70
CA SER A 332 -19.48 7.30 25.72
C SER A 332 -20.49 6.55 24.82
N HIS A 333 -20.02 5.86 23.78
CA HIS A 333 -20.85 5.14 22.80
C HIS A 333 -20.77 3.61 22.94
N ALA A 334 -20.42 3.10 24.12
CA ALA A 334 -20.31 1.66 24.34
C ALA A 334 -21.60 0.86 23.99
N LYS A 335 -22.76 1.51 24.01
CA LYS A 335 -24.04 0.90 23.64
C LYS A 335 -24.26 0.80 22.12
N GLN A 336 -23.53 1.59 21.33
CA GLN A 336 -23.58 1.58 19.86
C GLN A 336 -22.54 0.63 19.26
N THR A 337 -21.71 0.00 20.10
CA THR A 337 -20.77 -1.03 19.65
C THR A 337 -21.49 -2.37 19.47
N ARG A 338 -21.16 -3.03 18.36
CA ARG A 338 -21.55 -4.42 18.12
C ARG A 338 -20.51 -5.36 18.72
N GLN A 339 -20.94 -6.52 19.17
CA GLN A 339 -20.03 -7.58 19.57
C GLN A 339 -19.52 -8.29 18.31
N VAL A 340 -18.21 -8.47 18.23
CA VAL A 340 -17.50 -9.24 17.19
C VAL A 340 -16.61 -10.27 17.87
N THR A 341 -16.19 -11.30 17.15
CA THR A 341 -15.28 -12.31 17.67
C THR A 341 -13.87 -11.71 17.82
N PRO A 342 -13.23 -11.79 19.02
CA PRO A 342 -11.85 -11.32 19.21
C PRO A 342 -10.85 -12.03 18.31
N ASP A 343 -9.81 -11.32 17.86
CA ASP A 343 -8.73 -11.92 17.07
C ASP A 343 -7.40 -11.15 17.27
N GLU A 344 -6.42 -11.82 17.86
CA GLU A 344 -5.10 -11.26 18.14
C GLU A 344 -4.33 -10.85 16.88
N ARG A 345 -4.65 -11.43 15.72
CA ARG A 345 -4.03 -11.11 14.44
C ARG A 345 -4.38 -9.72 13.93
N ARG A 346 -5.44 -9.08 14.46
CA ARG A 346 -5.84 -7.70 14.15
C ARG A 346 -4.93 -6.65 14.78
N ALA A 347 -4.03 -7.05 15.69
CA ALA A 347 -3.13 -6.10 16.36
C ALA A 347 -2.34 -5.28 15.34
N PRO A 348 -2.22 -3.95 15.52
CA PRO A 348 -1.34 -3.13 14.70
C PRO A 348 0.10 -3.64 14.75
N PHE A 349 0.76 -3.68 13.59
CA PHE A 349 2.17 -4.02 13.53
C PHE A 349 3.05 -2.78 13.70
N THR A 350 4.22 -2.99 14.28
CA THR A 350 5.28 -2.00 14.39
C THR A 350 6.16 -1.97 13.15
N ARG A 351 6.97 -0.92 12.99
CA ARG A 351 8.00 -0.83 11.92
C ARG A 351 8.92 -2.06 11.89
N ALA A 352 9.36 -2.51 13.06
CA ALA A 352 10.21 -3.70 13.17
C ALA A 352 9.47 -4.99 12.76
N GLU A 353 8.18 -5.11 13.06
CA GLU A 353 7.37 -6.26 12.63
C GLU A 353 7.11 -6.22 11.11
N TYR A 354 6.86 -5.05 10.53
CA TYR A 354 6.78 -4.86 9.07
C TYR A 354 8.06 -5.35 8.38
N LEU A 355 9.23 -4.91 8.85
CA LEU A 355 10.52 -5.34 8.32
C LEU A 355 10.75 -6.84 8.49
N ARG A 356 10.44 -7.42 9.66
CA ARG A 356 10.57 -8.88 9.87
C ARG A 356 9.67 -9.68 8.94
N ALA A 357 8.44 -9.24 8.72
CA ALA A 357 7.50 -9.91 7.83
C ALA A 357 8.00 -9.91 6.37
N HIS A 358 8.59 -8.80 5.89
CA HIS A 358 9.22 -8.73 4.57
C HIS A 358 10.48 -9.60 4.46
N LEU A 359 11.22 -9.76 5.57
CA LEU A 359 12.42 -10.60 5.65
C LEU A 359 12.10 -12.08 5.92
N ASP A 360 10.84 -12.46 6.06
CA ASP A 360 10.47 -13.86 6.23
C ASP A 360 10.67 -14.63 4.91
N PRO A 361 11.47 -15.71 4.91
CA PRO A 361 11.68 -16.52 3.73
C PRO A 361 10.40 -17.07 3.08
N ALA A 362 9.33 -17.26 3.88
CA ALA A 362 8.03 -17.71 3.37
C ALA A 362 7.40 -16.74 2.36
N HIS A 363 7.74 -15.47 2.44
CA HIS A 363 7.21 -14.42 1.58
C HIS A 363 8.18 -13.96 0.49
N THR A 364 9.32 -14.63 0.29
CA THR A 364 10.30 -14.20 -0.71
C THR A 364 9.75 -14.24 -2.15
N GLY A 365 8.89 -15.22 -2.49
CA GLY A 365 8.34 -15.35 -3.85
C GLY A 365 9.45 -15.30 -4.92
N PRO A 366 9.30 -14.50 -6.00
CA PRO A 366 10.33 -14.34 -7.03
C PRO A 366 11.50 -13.45 -6.57
N GLY A 367 11.47 -12.91 -5.35
CA GLY A 367 12.51 -12.06 -4.77
C GLY A 367 12.35 -10.56 -5.07
N PRO A 368 13.36 -9.77 -4.70
CA PRO A 368 14.49 -10.16 -3.87
C PRO A 368 14.05 -10.50 -2.44
N HIS A 369 14.85 -11.27 -1.69
CA HIS A 369 14.60 -11.48 -0.27
C HIS A 369 14.52 -10.13 0.46
N GLY A 370 13.46 -9.93 1.26
CA GLY A 370 13.22 -8.69 1.98
C GLY A 370 12.62 -7.54 1.13
N HIS A 371 12.42 -7.74 -0.18
CA HIS A 371 11.71 -6.79 -1.06
C HIS A 371 12.23 -5.35 -1.00
N GLY A 372 13.55 -5.20 -0.92
CA GLY A 372 14.26 -3.94 -0.76
C GLY A 372 14.82 -3.72 0.64
N TYR A 373 14.20 -4.27 1.65
CA TYR A 373 14.68 -4.20 3.04
C TYR A 373 15.70 -5.28 3.35
N THR A 374 16.61 -4.99 4.27
CA THR A 374 17.69 -5.87 4.71
C THR A 374 17.68 -6.06 6.22
N SER A 375 18.45 -7.04 6.72
CA SER A 375 18.66 -7.21 8.17
C SER A 375 19.33 -5.98 8.81
N ALA A 376 20.13 -5.23 8.05
CA ALA A 376 20.71 -3.96 8.52
C ALA A 376 19.63 -2.87 8.68
N ASP A 377 18.62 -2.85 7.80
CA ASP A 377 17.49 -1.94 7.92
C ASP A 377 16.61 -2.29 9.13
N LEU A 378 16.40 -3.59 9.38
CA LEU A 378 15.73 -4.05 10.60
C LEU A 378 16.49 -3.64 11.86
N ALA A 379 17.82 -3.81 11.89
CA ALA A 379 18.64 -3.41 13.03
C ALA A 379 18.62 -1.89 13.26
N ALA A 380 18.53 -1.11 12.18
CA ALA A 380 18.45 0.35 12.22
C ALA A 380 17.01 0.90 12.33
N ASN A 381 15.99 0.04 12.36
CA ASN A 381 14.56 0.38 12.30
C ASN A 381 14.24 1.37 11.15
N ARG A 382 14.79 1.13 9.96
CA ARG A 382 14.81 2.04 8.81
C ARG A 382 13.94 1.50 7.67
N LEU A 383 12.99 2.30 7.17
CA LEU A 383 12.05 1.94 6.11
C LEU A 383 12.35 2.63 4.77
N TYR A 384 13.59 3.04 4.53
CA TYR A 384 14.05 3.63 3.27
C TYR A 384 15.35 2.98 2.82
N TYR A 385 15.51 2.81 1.50
CA TYR A 385 16.61 2.05 0.92
C TYR A 385 16.91 2.46 -0.53
N THR A 386 18.00 1.92 -1.08
CA THR A 386 18.33 1.99 -2.51
C THR A 386 18.36 0.60 -3.12
N PHE A 387 18.08 0.50 -4.41
CA PHE A 387 18.18 -0.74 -5.17
C PHE A 387 18.56 -0.46 -6.63
N ARG A 388 19.23 -1.42 -7.27
CA ARG A 388 19.55 -1.32 -8.69
C ARG A 388 18.37 -1.74 -9.54
N ILE A 389 17.92 -0.83 -10.42
CA ILE A 389 16.89 -1.12 -11.43
C ILE A 389 17.55 -1.68 -12.68
N SER A 390 18.65 -1.07 -13.12
CA SER A 390 19.53 -1.54 -14.20
C SER A 390 20.92 -0.92 -14.02
N ASP A 391 21.86 -1.21 -14.92
CA ASP A 391 23.21 -0.60 -14.87
C ASP A 391 23.14 0.95 -14.96
N ASP A 392 22.15 1.46 -15.67
CA ASP A 392 21.97 2.91 -15.90
C ASP A 392 20.98 3.57 -14.95
N VAL A 393 20.27 2.81 -14.10
CA VAL A 393 19.15 3.35 -13.29
C VAL A 393 19.23 2.87 -11.85
N LEU A 394 19.25 3.85 -10.93
CA LEU A 394 19.17 3.66 -9.48
C LEU A 394 17.75 3.94 -8.97
N GLY A 395 17.18 3.06 -8.17
CA GLY A 395 15.95 3.26 -7.42
C GLY A 395 16.22 3.71 -5.99
N ILE A 396 15.47 4.68 -5.50
CA ILE A 396 15.50 5.16 -4.11
C ILE A 396 14.08 5.10 -3.56
N SER A 397 13.83 4.26 -2.54
CA SER A 397 12.56 4.21 -1.81
C SER A 397 12.66 5.04 -0.54
N LEU A 398 11.68 5.92 -0.30
CA LEU A 398 11.60 6.81 0.85
C LEU A 398 10.43 6.43 1.75
N ASP A 399 10.65 6.51 3.07
CA ASP A 399 9.59 6.51 4.07
C ASP A 399 9.10 7.95 4.26
N THR A 400 7.92 8.25 3.79
CA THR A 400 7.30 9.58 3.93
C THR A 400 6.20 9.61 4.99
N THR A 401 6.08 8.57 5.82
CA THR A 401 5.11 8.52 6.92
C THR A 401 5.58 9.36 8.10
N ASP A 402 4.64 9.89 8.87
CA ASP A 402 4.95 10.69 10.05
C ASP A 402 4.55 9.97 11.34
N PRO A 403 5.50 9.49 12.17
CA PRO A 403 5.21 8.82 13.43
C PRO A 403 4.50 9.72 14.46
N GLY A 404 4.47 11.03 14.26
CA GLY A 404 3.70 11.97 15.08
C GLY A 404 2.19 11.86 14.89
N GLY A 405 1.75 11.04 13.94
CA GLY A 405 0.34 10.83 13.58
C GLY A 405 -0.15 11.80 12.50
N HIS A 406 -1.32 11.55 11.98
CA HIS A 406 -1.96 12.16 10.83
C HIS A 406 -1.64 11.45 9.50
N TYR A 407 -2.61 11.46 8.57
CA TYR A 407 -2.50 10.76 7.28
C TYR A 407 -1.64 11.47 6.24
N THR A 408 -1.23 12.73 6.46
CA THR A 408 -0.31 13.43 5.56
C THR A 408 1.14 13.18 5.96
N GLY A 409 2.06 13.30 5.00
CA GLY A 409 3.43 12.86 5.14
C GLY A 409 4.44 13.97 5.42
N SER A 410 5.67 13.53 5.65
CA SER A 410 6.89 14.35 5.75
C SER A 410 8.14 13.46 5.72
N VAL A 411 9.32 14.06 5.66
CA VAL A 411 10.60 13.35 5.74
C VAL A 411 11.40 13.85 6.94
N GLY A 412 11.95 12.93 7.75
CA GLY A 412 12.83 13.28 8.86
C GLY A 412 14.23 13.72 8.38
N ASP A 413 14.88 14.51 9.20
CA ASP A 413 16.20 15.09 8.94
C ASP A 413 17.28 14.04 8.63
N ALA A 414 17.25 12.91 9.35
CA ALA A 414 18.22 11.84 9.14
C ALA A 414 18.08 11.22 7.74
N GLN A 415 16.84 10.98 7.29
CA GLN A 415 16.55 10.44 5.96
C GLN A 415 16.88 11.45 4.86
N LEU A 416 16.55 12.75 5.04
CA LEU A 416 16.87 13.78 4.05
C LEU A 416 18.37 13.90 3.83
N ARG A 417 19.17 13.95 4.91
CA ARG A 417 20.64 13.93 4.81
C ARG A 417 21.17 12.65 4.17
N TRP A 418 20.54 11.49 4.42
CA TRP A 418 20.92 10.25 3.75
C TRP A 418 20.62 10.32 2.24
N LEU A 419 19.47 10.84 1.85
CA LEU A 419 19.08 11.04 0.45
C LEU A 419 20.08 11.94 -0.29
N GLU A 420 20.42 13.10 0.27
CA GLU A 420 21.40 14.01 -0.32
C GLU A 420 22.78 13.35 -0.50
N ARG A 421 23.27 12.60 0.52
CA ARG A 421 24.53 11.87 0.38
C ARG A 421 24.49 10.82 -0.71
N THR A 422 23.36 10.11 -0.83
CA THR A 422 23.14 9.08 -1.84
C THR A 422 23.15 9.69 -3.25
N LEU A 423 22.44 10.79 -3.46
CA LEU A 423 22.38 11.48 -4.74
C LEU A 423 23.76 12.06 -5.14
N LYS A 424 24.44 12.74 -4.22
CA LYS A 424 25.81 13.25 -4.44
C LYS A 424 26.82 12.12 -4.70
N GLY A 425 26.66 10.96 -4.04
CA GLY A 425 27.49 9.78 -4.26
C GLY A 425 27.31 9.20 -5.66
N ASN A 426 26.05 9.04 -6.11
CA ASN A 426 25.71 8.58 -7.45
C ASN A 426 26.29 9.52 -8.54
N GLU A 427 26.15 10.82 -8.41
CA GLU A 427 26.66 11.81 -9.38
C GLU A 427 28.17 11.81 -9.53
N LYS A 428 28.89 11.53 -8.44
CA LYS A 428 30.37 11.44 -8.46
C LYS A 428 30.88 10.10 -8.97
N GLY A 429 30.13 9.01 -8.74
CA GLY A 429 30.52 7.65 -9.05
C GLY A 429 29.83 7.11 -10.29
N GLU A 430 28.70 6.45 -10.11
CA GLU A 430 28.02 5.64 -11.12
C GLU A 430 27.32 6.46 -12.20
N LYS A 431 26.91 7.68 -11.88
CA LYS A 431 26.17 8.62 -12.76
C LYS A 431 24.89 8.03 -13.34
N ALA A 432 24.24 7.11 -12.62
CA ALA A 432 22.98 6.52 -13.01
C ALA A 432 21.84 7.54 -12.96
N HIS A 433 20.85 7.37 -13.83
CA HIS A 433 19.57 8.06 -13.68
C HIS A 433 18.87 7.59 -12.42
N VAL A 434 18.20 8.49 -11.69
CA VAL A 434 17.57 8.18 -10.42
C VAL A 434 16.05 8.23 -10.55
N LEU A 435 15.38 7.16 -10.13
CA LEU A 435 13.95 7.12 -9.89
C LEU A 435 13.70 7.05 -8.39
N VAL A 436 12.94 8.02 -7.86
CA VAL A 436 12.56 8.10 -6.45
C VAL A 436 11.14 7.54 -6.29
N PHE A 437 10.92 6.77 -5.23
CA PHE A 437 9.64 6.17 -4.87
C PHE A 437 9.25 6.58 -3.46
N SER A 438 8.01 6.94 -3.26
CA SER A 438 7.45 7.22 -1.93
C SER A 438 5.96 6.95 -1.92
N HIS A 439 5.31 7.02 -0.77
CA HIS A 439 3.86 6.97 -0.70
C HIS A 439 3.24 8.35 -0.96
N HIS A 440 3.60 9.34 -0.16
CA HIS A 440 3.02 10.68 -0.26
C HIS A 440 3.57 11.47 -1.44
N THR A 441 2.73 12.35 -2.00
CA THR A 441 3.06 13.28 -3.08
C THR A 441 3.68 14.57 -2.52
N SER A 442 4.27 15.40 -3.40
CA SER A 442 4.75 16.74 -3.02
C SER A 442 3.67 17.59 -2.34
N LYS A 443 2.41 17.43 -2.74
CA LYS A 443 1.26 18.18 -2.20
C LYS A 443 0.72 17.64 -0.88
N THR A 444 0.95 16.36 -0.58
CA THR A 444 0.42 15.70 0.62
C THR A 444 1.46 15.54 1.73
N MET A 445 2.71 15.96 1.48
CA MET A 445 3.77 16.02 2.49
C MET A 445 3.79 17.40 3.16
N ASN A 446 2.81 17.66 4.02
CA ASN A 446 2.68 18.92 4.76
C ASN A 446 2.58 18.71 6.29
N ASN A 447 2.87 17.49 6.76
CA ASN A 447 2.85 17.16 8.18
C ASN A 447 4.25 17.36 8.78
N THR A 448 4.39 18.29 9.70
CA THR A 448 5.65 18.59 10.39
C THR A 448 5.57 18.25 11.88
N ARG A 449 4.74 17.26 12.26
CA ARG A 449 4.61 16.84 13.65
C ARG A 449 5.89 16.20 14.12
N THR A 450 6.18 16.43 15.38
CA THR A 450 7.35 15.83 16.01
C THR A 450 7.15 14.32 16.18
N ASP A 451 8.13 13.54 15.72
CA ASP A 451 8.22 12.12 16.03
C ASP A 451 8.44 11.96 17.55
N PRO A 452 7.55 11.26 18.28
CA PRO A 452 7.72 11.07 19.72
C PRO A 452 9.01 10.33 20.11
N ALA A 453 9.55 9.49 19.23
CA ALA A 453 10.82 8.79 19.46
C ALA A 453 12.05 9.69 19.20
N HIS A 454 11.89 10.72 18.37
CA HIS A 454 12.95 11.66 17.98
C HIS A 454 12.47 13.11 18.12
N PRO A 455 12.19 13.61 19.35
CA PRO A 455 11.49 14.87 19.57
C PRO A 455 12.25 16.13 19.11
N HIS A 456 13.52 15.99 18.78
CA HIS A 456 14.38 17.07 18.27
C HIS A 456 14.64 16.97 16.76
N GLU A 457 14.14 15.93 16.10
CA GLU A 457 14.30 15.77 14.67
C GLU A 457 13.31 16.66 13.91
N ARG A 458 13.85 17.51 13.03
CA ARG A 458 13.01 18.30 12.13
C ARG A 458 12.36 17.40 11.08
N ARG A 459 11.12 17.72 10.75
CA ARG A 459 10.38 17.11 9.64
C ARG A 459 10.34 18.09 8.47
N HIS A 460 10.50 17.57 7.25
CA HIS A 460 10.56 18.33 6.01
C HIS A 460 9.35 18.06 5.13
N THR A 461 8.87 19.11 4.49
CA THR A 461 7.69 19.09 3.63
C THR A 461 7.99 18.57 2.23
N GLY A 462 6.94 18.32 1.44
CA GLY A 462 7.07 17.97 0.02
C GLY A 462 7.73 19.06 -0.81
N ALA A 463 7.52 20.34 -0.48
CA ALA A 463 8.18 21.45 -1.16
C ALA A 463 9.69 21.41 -0.95
N GLU A 464 10.16 21.19 0.30
CA GLU A 464 11.58 21.04 0.60
C GLU A 464 12.19 19.80 -0.10
N LEU A 465 11.44 18.70 -0.19
CA LEU A 465 11.90 17.52 -0.92
C LEU A 465 12.03 17.82 -2.43
N VAL A 466 11.07 18.55 -3.04
CA VAL A 466 11.16 18.98 -4.43
C VAL A 466 12.41 19.83 -4.67
N GLU A 467 12.75 20.75 -3.76
CA GLU A 467 13.98 21.56 -3.85
C GLU A 467 15.24 20.67 -3.85
N VAL A 468 15.29 19.68 -2.95
CA VAL A 468 16.42 18.72 -2.91
C VAL A 468 16.52 17.92 -4.18
N LEU A 469 15.40 17.34 -4.68
CA LEU A 469 15.40 16.54 -5.89
C LEU A 469 15.76 17.37 -7.14
N SER A 470 15.26 18.59 -7.26
CA SER A 470 15.56 19.50 -8.37
C SER A 470 17.04 19.94 -8.42
N ALA A 471 17.72 19.98 -7.26
CA ALA A 471 19.15 20.29 -7.19
C ALA A 471 20.04 19.16 -7.74
N HIS A 472 19.48 17.97 -8.02
CA HIS A 472 20.22 16.79 -8.45
C HIS A 472 19.83 16.37 -9.89
N PRO A 473 20.67 16.70 -10.91
CA PRO A 473 20.37 16.42 -12.33
C PRO A 473 20.19 14.93 -12.67
N SER A 474 20.69 14.04 -11.81
CA SER A 474 20.49 12.59 -11.96
C SER A 474 19.05 12.15 -11.73
N VAL A 475 18.25 12.90 -10.98
CA VAL A 475 16.84 12.59 -10.71
C VAL A 475 16.00 12.86 -11.95
N VAL A 476 15.33 11.84 -12.47
CA VAL A 476 14.50 11.91 -13.67
C VAL A 476 13.01 11.67 -13.40
N GLY A 477 12.66 11.04 -12.28
CA GLY A 477 11.28 10.76 -11.91
C GLY A 477 11.09 10.51 -10.42
N TRP A 478 9.92 10.93 -9.92
CA TRP A 478 9.44 10.64 -8.57
C TRP A 478 8.05 10.01 -8.67
N ILE A 479 7.90 8.75 -8.23
CA ILE A 479 6.72 7.92 -8.37
C ILE A 479 6.07 7.74 -7.00
N ASN A 480 4.75 8.02 -6.91
CA ASN A 480 4.04 8.00 -5.63
C ASN A 480 2.53 7.64 -5.78
N GLY A 481 1.77 7.65 -4.66
CA GLY A 481 0.36 7.31 -4.57
C GLY A 481 -0.44 8.23 -3.66
N HIS A 482 -1.06 7.69 -2.58
CA HIS A 482 -1.75 8.39 -1.50
C HIS A 482 -2.97 9.24 -1.89
N SER A 483 -2.86 10.01 -2.96
CA SER A 483 -3.96 10.87 -3.42
C SER A 483 -5.11 10.10 -4.06
N HIS A 484 -4.90 8.80 -4.35
CA HIS A 484 -5.76 7.90 -5.12
C HIS A 484 -6.06 8.42 -6.54
N LYS A 485 -5.26 9.35 -7.05
CA LYS A 485 -5.52 10.06 -8.30
C LYS A 485 -4.35 9.94 -9.26
N ASN A 486 -4.65 9.72 -10.54
CA ASN A 486 -3.65 9.95 -11.58
C ASN A 486 -3.39 11.45 -11.71
N GLU A 487 -2.17 11.86 -11.37
CA GLU A 487 -1.69 13.23 -11.53
C GLU A 487 -0.21 13.21 -11.91
N ILE A 488 0.18 14.00 -12.92
CA ILE A 488 1.57 14.09 -13.37
C ILE A 488 2.00 15.55 -13.40
N LEU A 489 3.01 15.87 -12.62
CA LEU A 489 3.54 17.21 -12.46
C LEU A 489 4.95 17.30 -13.04
N ALA A 490 5.23 18.39 -13.74
CA ALA A 490 6.59 18.78 -14.15
C ALA A 490 7.23 19.63 -13.05
N HIS A 491 8.38 19.19 -12.54
CA HIS A 491 9.25 19.98 -11.68
C HIS A 491 10.50 20.43 -12.44
N ASP A 492 11.38 21.18 -11.82
CA ASP A 492 12.63 21.54 -12.49
C ASP A 492 13.54 20.32 -12.65
N GLY A 493 13.54 19.77 -13.85
CA GLY A 493 14.41 18.67 -14.27
C GLY A 493 13.85 17.26 -14.12
N PHE A 494 12.72 17.02 -13.46
CA PHE A 494 12.13 15.69 -13.29
C PHE A 494 10.60 15.70 -13.33
N TRP A 495 10.02 14.50 -13.47
CA TRP A 495 8.58 14.29 -13.44
C TRP A 495 8.13 13.66 -12.13
N GLU A 496 7.10 14.20 -11.50
CA GLU A 496 6.37 13.54 -10.41
C GLU A 496 5.15 12.83 -11.00
N ILE A 497 4.99 11.53 -10.69
CA ILE A 497 3.98 10.65 -11.26
C ILE A 497 3.20 9.99 -10.14
N SER A 498 1.98 10.47 -9.91
CA SER A 498 1.02 9.84 -9.00
C SER A 498 0.09 8.91 -9.75
N THR A 499 -0.20 7.75 -9.17
CA THR A 499 -1.10 6.76 -9.76
C THR A 499 -2.37 6.63 -8.92
N ALA A 500 -3.52 6.46 -9.59
CA ALA A 500 -4.79 6.16 -8.93
C ALA A 500 -4.70 4.84 -8.16
N SER A 501 -5.38 4.78 -7.01
CA SER A 501 -5.39 3.61 -6.14
C SER A 501 -6.01 2.37 -6.78
N HIS A 502 -5.73 1.20 -6.19
CA HIS A 502 -6.42 -0.03 -6.56
C HIS A 502 -7.71 -0.25 -5.76
N ILE A 503 -7.93 0.46 -4.65
CA ILE A 503 -9.16 0.37 -3.86
C ILE A 503 -10.31 1.21 -4.43
N ASP A 504 -10.04 2.40 -4.97
CA ASP A 504 -11.07 3.30 -5.50
C ASP A 504 -11.10 3.27 -7.03
N PHE A 505 -12.29 3.41 -7.64
CA PHE A 505 -12.43 3.47 -9.09
C PHE A 505 -11.62 4.66 -9.66
N PRO A 506 -10.82 4.47 -10.72
CA PRO A 506 -10.85 3.39 -11.70
C PRO A 506 -10.01 2.14 -11.39
N GLN A 507 -9.41 1.98 -10.22
CA GLN A 507 -8.69 0.77 -9.80
C GLN A 507 -7.55 0.40 -10.74
N LEU A 508 -6.54 1.24 -10.81
CA LEU A 508 -5.46 1.14 -11.77
C LEU A 508 -4.13 0.74 -11.14
N ALA A 509 -3.24 0.26 -12.00
CA ALA A 509 -1.81 0.23 -11.80
C ALA A 509 -1.14 0.85 -13.05
N ARG A 510 0.18 1.05 -13.00
CA ARG A 510 0.91 1.78 -14.05
C ARG A 510 2.17 1.03 -14.46
N VAL A 511 2.33 0.80 -15.76
CA VAL A 511 3.62 0.38 -16.33
C VAL A 511 4.42 1.64 -16.63
N ILE A 512 5.67 1.69 -16.17
CA ILE A 512 6.59 2.81 -16.36
C ILE A 512 7.83 2.30 -17.11
N GLU A 513 8.24 3.03 -18.15
CA GLU A 513 9.38 2.67 -18.98
C GLU A 513 10.28 3.91 -19.14
N LEU A 514 11.52 3.87 -18.65
CA LEU A 514 12.52 4.90 -18.89
C LEU A 514 13.33 4.55 -20.13
N VAL A 515 13.48 5.50 -21.03
CA VAL A 515 14.04 5.29 -22.38
C VAL A 515 15.03 6.40 -22.73
N ASP A 516 16.19 6.03 -23.26
CA ASP A 516 17.10 6.95 -23.92
C ASP A 516 16.70 7.13 -25.40
N ASN A 517 16.43 8.32 -25.84
CA ASN A 517 16.07 8.64 -27.22
C ASN A 517 17.29 8.84 -28.13
N HIS A 518 18.51 8.85 -27.60
CA HIS A 518 19.77 9.13 -28.31
C HIS A 518 19.77 10.43 -29.11
N ASP A 519 19.10 11.45 -28.60
CA ASP A 519 19.01 12.80 -29.20
C ASP A 519 19.17 13.92 -28.15
N GLY A 520 19.75 13.57 -27.00
CA GLY A 520 19.89 14.48 -25.86
C GLY A 520 18.64 14.53 -24.97
N THR A 521 17.64 13.67 -25.23
CA THR A 521 16.44 13.54 -24.38
C THR A 521 16.23 12.13 -23.86
N LEU A 522 15.49 12.06 -22.76
CA LEU A 522 14.91 10.82 -22.24
C LEU A 522 13.38 10.88 -22.39
N SER A 523 12.75 9.72 -22.44
CA SER A 523 11.31 9.57 -22.31
C SER A 523 10.96 8.71 -21.11
N LEU A 524 10.06 9.18 -20.24
CA LEU A 524 9.33 8.35 -19.31
C LEU A 524 7.96 8.03 -19.92
N PHE A 525 7.77 6.78 -20.35
CA PHE A 525 6.46 6.31 -20.75
C PHE A 525 5.69 5.84 -19.53
N THR A 526 4.43 6.21 -19.45
CA THR A 526 3.51 5.65 -18.47
C THR A 526 2.32 5.06 -19.20
N THR A 527 1.95 3.83 -18.87
CA THR A 527 0.78 3.15 -19.43
C THR A 527 -0.02 2.53 -18.31
N LEU A 528 -1.29 2.93 -18.20
CA LEU A 528 -2.20 2.41 -17.17
C LEU A 528 -2.73 1.02 -17.54
N ILE A 529 -2.92 0.19 -16.53
CA ILE A 529 -3.51 -1.13 -16.63
C ILE A 529 -4.62 -1.29 -15.59
N GLU A 530 -5.67 -2.03 -15.94
CA GLU A 530 -6.70 -2.51 -15.03
C GLU A 530 -6.43 -3.96 -14.63
N SER A 531 -7.09 -4.49 -13.59
CA SER A 531 -7.02 -5.90 -13.22
C SER A 531 -7.48 -6.83 -14.37
N ALA A 532 -7.21 -8.12 -14.27
CA ALA A 532 -7.60 -9.10 -15.29
C ALA A 532 -9.10 -9.42 -15.29
N ALA A 533 -9.83 -8.98 -14.25
CA ALA A 533 -11.25 -9.20 -14.11
C ALA A 533 -12.05 -8.71 -15.34
N PRO A 534 -13.10 -9.40 -15.76
CA PRO A 534 -14.00 -8.94 -16.81
C PRO A 534 -14.54 -7.53 -16.52
N HIS A 535 -14.76 -6.73 -17.57
CA HIS A 535 -15.39 -5.42 -17.40
C HIS A 535 -16.89 -5.54 -17.07
N ARG A 536 -17.54 -6.64 -17.50
CA ARG A 536 -18.93 -6.94 -17.20
C ARG A 536 -19.01 -7.85 -16.00
N THR A 537 -19.83 -7.48 -15.03
CA THR A 537 -20.12 -8.29 -13.85
C THR A 537 -21.32 -9.19 -14.11
N ASP A 538 -21.22 -10.44 -13.70
CA ASP A 538 -22.36 -11.36 -13.54
C ASP A 538 -22.65 -11.46 -12.04
N PHE A 539 -23.86 -11.13 -11.61
CA PHE A 539 -24.23 -11.16 -10.20
C PHE A 539 -24.42 -12.58 -9.66
N ASP A 540 -24.59 -13.56 -10.53
CA ASP A 540 -24.70 -14.98 -10.17
C ASP A 540 -23.31 -15.65 -10.09
N ASP A 541 -22.24 -14.98 -10.59
CA ASP A 541 -20.87 -15.48 -10.52
C ASP A 541 -20.15 -14.97 -9.25
N LEU A 542 -20.21 -15.77 -8.20
CA LEU A 542 -19.47 -15.55 -6.95
C LEU A 542 -18.13 -16.31 -6.91
N SER A 543 -17.57 -16.69 -8.05
CA SER A 543 -16.20 -17.18 -8.17
C SER A 543 -15.18 -16.07 -7.86
N GLN A 544 -13.91 -16.42 -7.63
CA GLN A 544 -12.84 -15.43 -7.42
C GLN A 544 -12.78 -14.38 -8.53
N THR A 545 -12.94 -14.78 -9.80
CA THR A 545 -12.95 -13.89 -10.95
C THR A 545 -14.21 -13.01 -10.99
N GLY A 546 -15.39 -13.59 -10.69
CA GLY A 546 -16.65 -12.85 -10.59
C GLY A 546 -16.61 -11.82 -9.48
N LEU A 547 -16.07 -12.17 -8.31
CA LEU A 547 -15.87 -11.24 -7.19
C LEU A 547 -14.91 -10.09 -7.54
N ALA A 548 -13.87 -10.34 -8.32
CA ALA A 548 -12.95 -9.28 -8.79
C ALA A 548 -13.63 -8.34 -9.81
N ALA A 549 -14.54 -8.84 -10.66
CA ALA A 549 -15.36 -8.00 -11.53
C ALA A 549 -16.37 -7.17 -10.72
N LEU A 550 -17.00 -7.77 -9.73
CA LEU A 550 -17.93 -7.12 -8.80
C LEU A 550 -17.22 -6.04 -7.97
N TYR A 551 -16.00 -6.30 -7.50
CA TYR A 551 -15.15 -5.33 -6.80
C TYR A 551 -15.01 -4.03 -7.59
N ARG A 552 -14.72 -4.08 -8.89
CA ARG A 552 -14.63 -2.91 -9.76
C ARG A 552 -15.98 -2.22 -9.93
N GLU A 553 -17.06 -2.96 -10.16
CA GLU A 553 -18.38 -2.39 -10.39
C GLU A 553 -18.95 -1.71 -9.14
N LEU A 554 -18.78 -2.32 -7.95
CA LEU A 554 -19.15 -1.71 -6.67
C LEU A 554 -18.33 -0.45 -6.40
N SER A 555 -17.03 -0.44 -6.69
CA SER A 555 -16.16 0.72 -6.55
C SER A 555 -16.61 1.90 -7.41
N PHE A 556 -17.00 1.64 -8.66
CA PHE A 556 -17.57 2.66 -9.53
C PHE A 556 -18.86 3.28 -8.97
N ASN A 557 -19.71 2.47 -8.34
CA ASN A 557 -20.99 2.89 -7.78
C ASN A 557 -20.90 3.35 -6.32
N ALA A 558 -19.72 3.34 -5.70
CA ALA A 558 -19.55 3.70 -4.30
C ALA A 558 -20.12 5.11 -4.03
N PRO A 559 -21.00 5.27 -3.05
CA PRO A 559 -21.57 6.58 -2.71
C PRO A 559 -20.48 7.56 -2.31
N LYS A 560 -20.60 8.82 -2.77
CA LYS A 560 -19.60 9.88 -2.56
C LYS A 560 -18.22 9.61 -3.16
N ALA A 561 -18.08 8.58 -4.02
CA ALA A 561 -16.83 8.34 -4.73
C ALA A 561 -16.40 9.59 -5.52
N ARG A 562 -15.10 9.88 -5.48
CA ARG A 562 -14.52 10.96 -6.25
C ARG A 562 -14.55 10.61 -7.75
N THR A 563 -14.91 11.57 -8.59
CA THR A 563 -15.02 11.39 -10.03
C THR A 563 -13.77 11.84 -10.80
N ASP A 564 -12.82 12.47 -10.12
CA ASP A 564 -11.61 13.05 -10.71
C ASP A 564 -10.36 12.13 -10.62
N LEU A 565 -10.50 10.94 -10.02
CA LEU A 565 -9.37 10.04 -9.75
C LEU A 565 -8.68 9.52 -11.01
N ALA A 566 -9.41 9.40 -12.11
CA ALA A 566 -8.84 9.02 -13.41
C ALA A 566 -7.85 10.05 -13.97
N GLY A 567 -7.84 11.28 -13.48
CA GLY A 567 -7.04 12.38 -14.01
C GLY A 567 -7.44 12.82 -15.42
N THR A 568 -6.68 13.72 -16.01
CA THR A 568 -6.84 14.18 -17.41
C THR A 568 -6.15 13.24 -18.39
N ALA A 569 -6.28 13.48 -19.68
CA ALA A 569 -5.52 12.72 -20.69
C ALA A 569 -3.99 12.85 -20.50
N GLY A 570 -3.53 14.01 -20.00
CA GLY A 570 -2.12 14.25 -19.69
C GLY A 570 -1.59 13.56 -18.43
N ASP A 571 -2.46 12.91 -17.66
CA ASP A 571 -2.13 12.19 -16.41
C ASP A 571 -2.23 10.66 -16.55
N ARG A 572 -2.70 10.17 -17.71
CA ARG A 572 -3.00 8.76 -17.96
C ARG A 572 -1.88 8.05 -18.71
N ASN A 573 -2.09 7.78 -20.00
CA ASN A 573 -1.10 7.16 -20.87
C ASN A 573 -0.28 8.26 -21.54
N VAL A 574 0.97 8.44 -21.14
CA VAL A 574 1.78 9.55 -21.63
C VAL A 574 3.20 9.13 -21.99
N GLU A 575 3.82 9.90 -22.86
CA GLU A 575 5.25 10.01 -23.06
C GLU A 575 5.69 11.35 -22.46
N LEU A 576 6.49 11.31 -21.41
CA LEU A 576 7.00 12.47 -20.68
C LEU A 576 8.44 12.71 -21.11
N LEU A 577 8.68 13.80 -21.83
CA LEU A 577 10.00 14.16 -22.33
C LEU A 577 10.78 14.96 -21.27
N LEU A 578 12.07 14.67 -21.13
CA LEU A 578 13.00 15.44 -20.30
C LEU A 578 14.40 15.45 -20.93
N LYS A 579 15.22 16.42 -20.56
CA LYS A 579 16.60 16.49 -21.05
C LYS A 579 17.43 15.39 -20.40
N ARG A 580 18.26 14.72 -21.20
CA ARG A 580 19.33 13.87 -20.68
C ARG A 580 20.44 14.79 -20.17
N ARG A 581 20.72 14.73 -18.87
CA ARG A 581 21.74 15.55 -18.20
C ARG A 581 22.96 14.71 -17.86
#